data_a9ceeac9c91bbb76240d342acd8a7bad
#
_entry.id   a9ceeac9c91bbb76240d342acd8a7bad
#
_cell.length_a   1.000
_cell.length_b   1.000
_cell.length_c   1.000
_cell.angle_alpha   90.00
_cell.angle_beta   90.00
_cell.angle_gamma   90.00
#
_symmetry.space_group_name_H-M   'P 1'
#
loop_
_entity.id
_entity.type
_entity.pdbx_description
1 polymer ?
#
loop_
_entity_poly.entity_id
_entity_poly.type
_entity_poly.pdbx_seq_one_letter_code
_entity_poly.pdbx_strand_id
1 'polypeptide(L)'
;MAVAPSLGEFEQVVLLAILRLGEDAYGVTIRSEIAECTGRDPAPGALYTTFDRLQQKGLVASRLGDPTPQRGGRAKRFFTVTGAGIQAVAQAQRSYQRLLRGISLPGVANA
;
A
#
# COMPACT_ATOMS: atom_id res chain seq x y z
N MET A 1 8.91 -2.31 -25.39
CA MET A 1 9.34 -2.56 -24.03
C MET A 1 8.17 -2.29 -23.09
N ALA A 2 7.86 -3.25 -22.24
CA ALA A 2 6.74 -3.07 -21.32
C ALA A 2 7.10 -2.05 -20.26
N VAL A 3 6.28 -1.04 -20.12
CA VAL A 3 6.42 -0.05 -19.06
C VAL A 3 5.64 -0.59 -17.85
N ALA A 4 6.25 -0.52 -16.66
CA ALA A 4 5.55 -0.91 -15.44
C ALA A 4 4.28 -0.08 -15.30
N PRO A 5 3.18 -0.68 -14.80
CA PRO A 5 1.96 0.07 -14.59
C PRO A 5 2.21 1.31 -13.75
N SER A 6 1.64 2.43 -14.17
CA SER A 6 1.74 3.67 -13.41
C SER A 6 0.99 3.52 -12.10
N LEU A 7 1.61 3.95 -11.01
CA LEU A 7 0.99 3.94 -9.69
C LEU A 7 0.46 5.31 -9.34
N GLY A 8 -0.82 5.34 -8.96
CA GLY A 8 -1.37 6.52 -8.32
C GLY A 8 -0.74 6.72 -6.95
N GLU A 9 -0.84 7.95 -6.44
CA GLU A 9 -0.23 8.29 -5.16
C GLU A 9 -0.82 7.45 -4.01
N PHE A 10 -2.13 7.30 -3.98
CA PHE A 10 -2.77 6.52 -2.92
C PHE A 10 -2.45 5.02 -3.06
N GLU A 11 -2.29 4.52 -4.28
CA GLU A 11 -1.85 3.14 -4.50
C GLU A 11 -0.48 2.91 -3.89
N GLN A 12 0.44 3.87 -4.01
CA GLN A 12 1.76 3.77 -3.39
C GLN A 12 1.65 3.72 -1.88
N VAL A 13 0.80 4.57 -1.30
CA VAL A 13 0.57 4.61 0.14
C VAL A 13 0.08 3.26 0.64
N VAL A 14 -0.88 2.66 -0.05
CA VAL A 14 -1.44 1.37 0.34
C VAL A 14 -0.38 0.26 0.24
N LEU A 15 0.39 0.22 -0.84
CA LEU A 15 1.44 -0.79 -1.01
C LEU A 15 2.48 -0.69 0.11
N LEU A 16 2.89 0.52 0.45
CA LEU A 16 3.88 0.73 1.52
C LEU A 16 3.32 0.32 2.88
N ALA A 17 2.05 0.61 3.14
CA ALA A 17 1.41 0.20 4.39
C ALA A 17 1.37 -1.32 4.52
N ILE A 18 1.04 -2.02 3.44
CA ILE A 18 1.01 -3.48 3.43
C ILE A 18 2.42 -4.03 3.72
N LEU A 19 3.44 -3.47 3.08
CA LEU A 19 4.82 -3.91 3.30
C LEU A 19 5.26 -3.71 4.76
N ARG A 20 4.85 -2.59 5.37
CA ARG A 20 5.19 -2.32 6.77
C ARG A 20 4.55 -3.32 7.73
N LEU A 21 3.33 -3.76 7.42
CA LEU A 21 2.58 -4.64 8.31
C LEU A 21 2.97 -6.11 8.18
N GLY A 22 3.59 -6.49 7.07
CA GLY A 22 3.98 -7.87 6.84
C GLY A 22 2.77 -8.80 6.82
N GLU A 23 2.75 -9.80 7.68
CA GLU A 23 1.67 -10.79 7.69
C GLU A 23 0.38 -10.28 8.32
N ASP A 24 0.43 -9.14 8.99
CA ASP A 24 -0.73 -8.57 9.68
C ASP A 24 -1.45 -7.51 8.84
N ALA A 25 -1.37 -7.60 7.53
CA ALA A 25 -1.93 -6.62 6.62
C ALA A 25 -3.35 -6.98 6.19
N TYR A 26 -4.34 -6.41 6.86
CA TYR A 26 -5.74 -6.53 6.46
C TYR A 26 -6.39 -5.15 6.61
N GLY A 27 -7.67 -5.01 6.19
CA GLY A 27 -8.30 -3.69 6.05
C GLY A 27 -8.11 -2.77 7.25
N VAL A 28 -8.37 -3.28 8.47
CA VAL A 28 -8.30 -2.45 9.68
C VAL A 28 -6.85 -2.02 9.96
N THR A 29 -5.91 -2.96 9.91
CA THR A 29 -4.51 -2.62 10.22
C THR A 29 -3.90 -1.72 9.15
N ILE A 30 -4.25 -1.94 7.88
CA ILE A 30 -3.77 -1.09 6.80
C ILE A 30 -4.26 0.34 6.98
N ARG A 31 -5.55 0.51 7.31
CA ARG A 31 -6.12 1.84 7.55
C ARG A 31 -5.43 2.54 8.71
N SER A 32 -5.21 1.82 9.81
CA SER A 32 -4.52 2.37 10.98
C SER A 32 -3.09 2.79 10.65
N GLU A 33 -2.38 1.95 9.90
CA GLU A 33 -1.00 2.25 9.52
C GLU A 33 -0.92 3.51 8.67
N ILE A 34 -1.84 3.64 7.72
CA ILE A 34 -1.90 4.84 6.88
C ILE A 34 -2.16 6.08 7.74
N ALA A 35 -3.11 5.97 8.68
CA ALA A 35 -3.43 7.10 9.56
C ALA A 35 -2.23 7.53 10.41
N GLU A 36 -1.53 6.56 10.99
CA GLU A 36 -0.37 6.85 11.82
C GLU A 36 0.78 7.48 11.04
N CYS A 37 1.04 6.97 9.84
CA CYS A 37 2.19 7.44 9.06
C CYS A 37 1.93 8.71 8.29
N THR A 38 0.68 8.95 7.86
CA THR A 38 0.39 10.06 6.94
C THR A 38 -0.61 11.08 7.48
N GLY A 39 -1.28 10.75 8.58
CA GLY A 39 -2.38 11.59 9.08
C GLY A 39 -3.67 11.48 8.27
N ARG A 40 -3.72 10.64 7.26
CA ARG A 40 -4.91 10.43 6.42
C ARG A 40 -5.85 9.44 7.07
N ASP A 41 -7.13 9.66 6.87
CA ASP A 41 -8.17 8.74 7.34
C ASP A 41 -9.01 8.31 6.13
N PRO A 42 -8.51 7.35 5.32
CA PRO A 42 -9.22 6.97 4.12
C PRO A 42 -10.53 6.27 4.43
N ALA A 43 -11.57 6.59 3.65
CA ALA A 43 -12.84 5.90 3.78
C ALA A 43 -12.67 4.42 3.43
N PRO A 44 -13.36 3.51 4.13
CA PRO A 44 -13.26 2.08 3.83
C PRO A 44 -13.54 1.75 2.35
N GLY A 45 -14.53 2.41 1.74
CA GLY A 45 -14.85 2.17 0.34
C GLY A 45 -13.69 2.52 -0.59
N ALA A 46 -13.03 3.66 -0.36
CA ALA A 46 -11.87 4.06 -1.15
C ALA A 46 -10.73 3.07 -1.00
N LEU A 47 -10.53 2.57 0.21
CA LEU A 47 -9.48 1.61 0.50
C LEU A 47 -9.74 0.29 -0.23
N TYR A 48 -10.96 -0.25 -0.15
CA TYR A 48 -11.30 -1.50 -0.83
C TYR A 48 -11.26 -1.37 -2.34
N THR A 49 -11.67 -0.24 -2.88
CA THR A 49 -11.55 0.03 -4.32
C THR A 49 -10.09 -0.02 -4.74
N THR A 50 -9.21 0.55 -3.92
CA THR A 50 -7.77 0.53 -4.20
C THR A 50 -7.20 -0.88 -4.12
N PHE A 51 -7.62 -1.69 -3.13
CA PHE A 51 -7.21 -3.09 -3.04
C PHE A 51 -7.58 -3.85 -4.33
N ASP A 52 -8.81 -3.68 -4.79
CA ASP A 52 -9.27 -4.36 -6.00
C ASP A 52 -8.46 -3.93 -7.22
N ARG A 53 -8.18 -2.63 -7.33
CA ARG A 53 -7.39 -2.10 -8.43
C ARG A 53 -5.97 -2.66 -8.42
N LEU A 54 -5.34 -2.69 -7.25
CA LEU A 54 -3.99 -3.24 -7.11
C LEU A 54 -3.97 -4.74 -7.42
N GLN A 55 -5.01 -5.46 -7.01
CA GLN A 55 -5.10 -6.88 -7.31
C GLN A 55 -5.28 -7.13 -8.80
N GLN A 56 -6.11 -6.33 -9.48
CA GLN A 56 -6.28 -6.42 -10.92
C GLN A 56 -4.97 -6.15 -11.67
N LYS A 57 -4.16 -5.23 -11.16
CA LYS A 57 -2.85 -4.93 -11.75
C LYS A 57 -1.80 -6.00 -11.43
N GLY A 58 -2.12 -6.98 -10.59
CA GLY A 58 -1.17 -8.01 -10.19
C GLY A 58 -0.12 -7.53 -9.20
N LEU A 59 -0.37 -6.42 -8.51
CA LEU A 59 0.59 -5.82 -7.58
C LEU A 59 0.41 -6.27 -6.15
N VAL A 60 -0.78 -6.77 -5.80
CA VAL A 60 -1.05 -7.43 -4.51
C VAL A 60 -1.77 -8.74 -4.76
N ALA A 61 -1.59 -9.67 -3.83
CA ALA A 61 -2.37 -10.89 -3.72
C ALA A 61 -3.14 -10.85 -2.40
N SER A 62 -4.25 -11.57 -2.35
CA SER A 62 -5.01 -11.65 -1.09
C SER A 62 -5.31 -13.10 -0.75
N ARG A 63 -5.50 -13.35 0.54
CA ARG A 63 -5.93 -14.63 1.06
C ARG A 63 -6.88 -14.40 2.21
N LEU A 64 -7.78 -15.34 2.41
CA LEU A 64 -8.65 -15.32 3.58
C LEU A 64 -7.92 -16.03 4.74
N GLY A 65 -7.93 -15.38 5.89
CA GLY A 65 -7.45 -15.99 7.11
C GLY A 65 -8.52 -16.91 7.68
N ASP A 66 -8.17 -17.64 8.73
CA ASP A 66 -9.14 -18.51 9.38
C ASP A 66 -10.22 -17.68 10.06
N PRO A 67 -11.50 -18.12 9.98
CA PRO A 67 -12.56 -17.44 10.72
C PRO A 67 -12.29 -17.53 12.22
N THR A 68 -12.48 -16.42 12.91
CA THR A 68 -12.37 -16.44 14.37
C THR A 68 -13.71 -16.85 14.96
N PRO A 69 -13.72 -17.56 16.10
CA PRO A 69 -14.98 -17.92 16.76
C PRO A 69 -15.67 -16.74 17.41
N GLN A 70 -15.05 -15.58 17.42
CA GLN A 70 -15.59 -14.38 18.06
C GLN A 70 -16.27 -13.49 17.03
N ARG A 71 -17.36 -12.83 17.44
CA ARG A 71 -18.04 -11.79 16.67
C ARG A 71 -18.49 -12.21 15.27
N GLY A 72 -19.13 -13.39 15.19
CA GLY A 72 -19.71 -13.84 13.95
C GLY A 72 -18.75 -14.53 13.00
N GLY A 73 -17.48 -14.67 13.38
CA GLY A 73 -16.56 -15.58 12.69
C GLY A 73 -16.19 -15.21 11.26
N ARG A 74 -16.23 -13.93 10.89
CA ARG A 74 -15.82 -13.53 9.54
C ARG A 74 -14.32 -13.67 9.37
N ALA A 75 -13.93 -14.36 8.28
CA ALA A 75 -12.52 -14.46 7.92
C ALA A 75 -12.01 -13.06 7.49
N LYS A 76 -10.82 -12.73 7.95
CA LYS A 76 -10.13 -11.52 7.52
C LYS A 76 -9.46 -11.76 6.17
N ARG A 77 -9.50 -10.75 5.32
CA ARG A 77 -8.81 -10.80 4.03
C ARG A 77 -7.45 -10.13 4.19
N PHE A 78 -6.40 -10.94 4.09
CA PHE A 78 -5.01 -10.46 4.22
C PHE A 78 -4.42 -10.19 2.85
N PHE A 79 -3.53 -9.21 2.80
CA PHE A 79 -2.91 -8.77 1.56
C PHE A 79 -1.40 -8.92 1.64
N THR A 80 -0.80 -9.25 0.50
CA THR A 80 0.65 -9.36 0.34
C THR A 80 1.03 -8.63 -0.95
N VAL A 81 2.09 -7.85 -0.91
CA VAL A 81 2.61 -7.20 -2.11
C VAL A 81 3.38 -8.23 -2.92
N THR A 82 3.05 -8.36 -4.21
CA THR A 82 3.73 -9.28 -5.11
C THR A 82 5.09 -8.75 -5.52
N GLY A 83 5.90 -9.60 -6.14
CA GLY A 83 7.18 -9.14 -6.71
C GLY A 83 7.01 -7.97 -7.67
N ALA A 84 5.97 -8.02 -8.50
CA ALA A 84 5.65 -6.91 -9.41
C ALA A 84 5.29 -5.65 -8.62
N GLY A 85 4.57 -5.80 -7.51
CA GLY A 85 4.21 -4.67 -6.64
C GLY A 85 5.44 -4.04 -5.99
N ILE A 86 6.36 -4.86 -5.52
CA ILE A 86 7.63 -4.37 -4.95
C ILE A 86 8.40 -3.57 -5.98
N GLN A 87 8.50 -4.09 -7.20
CA GLN A 87 9.20 -3.41 -8.29
C GLN A 87 8.54 -2.08 -8.65
N ALA A 88 7.22 -2.05 -8.69
CA ALA A 88 6.48 -0.83 -9.03
C ALA A 88 6.73 0.28 -7.99
N VAL A 89 6.67 -0.08 -6.70
CA VAL A 89 6.95 0.87 -5.61
C VAL A 89 8.40 1.34 -5.67
N ALA A 90 9.34 0.41 -5.85
CA ALA A 90 10.76 0.77 -5.92
C ALA A 90 11.04 1.72 -7.07
N GLN A 91 10.43 1.48 -8.22
CA GLN A 91 10.60 2.37 -9.38
C GLN A 91 10.02 3.75 -9.11
N ALA A 92 8.84 3.82 -8.50
CA ALA A 92 8.24 5.11 -8.13
C ALA A 92 9.14 5.88 -7.18
N GLN A 93 9.70 5.20 -6.19
CA GLN A 93 10.63 5.85 -5.25
C GLN A 93 11.89 6.35 -5.94
N ARG A 94 12.45 5.56 -6.84
CA ARG A 94 13.63 5.99 -7.59
C ARG A 94 13.34 7.24 -8.45
N SER A 95 12.15 7.30 -9.03
CA SER A 95 11.76 8.47 -9.82
C SER A 95 11.69 9.72 -8.96
N TYR A 96 11.09 9.63 -7.77
CA TYR A 96 11.05 10.75 -6.84
C TYR A 96 12.45 11.16 -6.41
N GLN A 97 13.31 10.20 -6.11
CA GLN A 97 14.70 10.49 -5.71
C GLN A 97 15.44 11.24 -6.80
N ARG A 98 15.27 10.84 -8.06
CA ARG A 98 15.91 11.55 -9.17
C ARG A 98 15.41 12.97 -9.31
N LEU A 99 14.10 13.19 -9.15
CA LEU A 99 13.51 14.52 -9.22
C LEU A 99 13.96 15.41 -8.07
N LEU A 100 14.19 14.81 -6.90
CA LEU A 100 14.62 15.57 -5.72
C LEU A 100 16.09 15.98 -5.77
N ARG A 101 16.88 15.36 -6.64
CA ARG A 101 18.30 15.69 -6.74
C ARG A 101 18.50 17.16 -7.13
N GLY A 102 19.37 17.82 -6.39
CA GLY A 102 19.72 19.21 -6.68
C GLY A 102 18.71 20.22 -6.23
N ILE A 103 17.59 19.80 -5.64
CA ILE A 103 16.63 20.76 -5.07
C ILE A 103 16.65 20.66 -3.56
N SER A 104 16.37 21.78 -2.94
CA SER A 104 16.24 21.88 -1.49
C SER A 104 14.80 22.21 -1.16
N LEU A 105 14.20 21.45 -0.25
CA LEU A 105 12.83 21.70 0.19
C LEU A 105 12.89 22.51 1.49
N PRO A 106 12.47 23.78 1.47
CA PRO A 106 12.52 24.60 2.67
C PRO A 106 11.70 23.97 3.80
N GLY A 107 12.28 23.95 5.00
CA GLY A 107 11.60 23.41 6.18
C GLY A 107 11.58 21.90 6.26
N VAL A 108 12.25 21.19 5.35
CA VAL A 108 12.29 19.73 5.34
C VAL A 108 13.73 19.27 5.55
N ALA A 109 13.93 18.39 6.52
CA ALA A 109 15.24 17.77 6.74
C ALA A 109 15.53 16.79 5.62
N ASN A 110 16.73 16.88 5.05
CA ASN A 110 17.16 15.90 4.06
C ASN A 110 17.61 14.63 4.78
N ALA A 111 16.94 13.54 4.47
CA ALA A 111 17.29 12.24 5.01
C ALA A 111 18.47 11.64 4.26
#